data_086f833018d1ee85fe89b25fb118f4aa
#
_entry.id   086f833018d1ee85fe89b25fb118f4aa
#
_cell.length_a   1.000
_cell.length_b   1.000
_cell.length_c   1.000
_cell.angle_alpha   90.00
_cell.angle_beta   90.00
_cell.angle_gamma   90.00
#
_symmetry.space_group_name_H-M   'P 1'
#
loop_
_entity.id
_entity.type
_entity.pdbx_description
1 polymer ?
#
loop_
_entity_poly.entity_id
_entity_poly.type
_entity_poly.pdbx_seq_one_letter_code
_entity_poly.pdbx_strand_id
1 'polypeptide(L)'
;MPRRNPALHRSQKAPMTPRRRRLLIVAAALLLAALGWALATVLKPAIQHTIVITTGADNGIYRGFADRYAPILKRDGITLDIRSSSGSVENYQRLTDPDSEYEVGFIQSGTTSPKETDHLETIAAVSYEPIWVFYRGDATVTTLAQLRGKRVAIGVPGSGLLHVSRVLLGYSGITGDNTTLLEMDATKAYQGLESGQLDAAFFIGRPDAAMQQTLLNSDLKLMSFAQADALVQKFPSLSKITFPRASTSIVKDMPHADVTLLAATALLVSKDTLHPALAYLLLDAAKAVHGGEDYFTPLGAFPNLNTEEFPISDESTRYFKSGRPFLQRYLPFWLASFIERRLLILVPFAALLIGLLQALPRMAEARMKSRLVVWYREIKSLEDEIWRSGQPSAEQIAQWREEIEDIDANASKIRIPYRYFQDVYTLKQAIGVVRDRISQVAGKMNK
;
A
#
# COMPACT_ATOMS: atom_id res chain seq x y z
N MET A 1 67.14 -21.40 43.89
CA MET A 1 66.01 -20.44 43.79
C MET A 1 65.80 -20.12 42.37
N PRO A 2 64.63 -20.41 41.76
CA PRO A 2 64.39 -20.15 40.32
C PRO A 2 64.04 -18.68 40.13
N ARG A 3 64.81 -17.99 39.26
CA ARG A 3 64.57 -16.63 38.82
C ARG A 3 63.23 -16.59 38.09
N ARG A 4 62.21 -15.86 38.57
CA ARG A 4 60.98 -15.53 37.82
C ARG A 4 61.32 -14.64 36.63
N ASN A 5 60.99 -15.12 35.47
CA ASN A 5 61.26 -14.51 34.17
C ASN A 5 60.30 -13.34 33.95
N PRO A 6 60.69 -12.04 33.75
CA PRO A 6 59.82 -10.89 33.68
C PRO A 6 59.11 -10.73 32.33
N ALA A 7 59.22 -11.69 31.40
CA ALA A 7 58.83 -11.51 30.00
C ALA A 7 57.42 -12.03 29.63
N LEU A 8 56.54 -12.41 30.59
CA LEU A 8 55.26 -13.05 30.27
C LEU A 8 54.00 -12.35 30.84
N HIS A 9 53.99 -11.01 31.00
CA HIS A 9 52.75 -10.30 31.16
C HIS A 9 52.18 -9.85 29.81
N ARG A 10 51.85 -10.82 28.93
CA ARG A 10 50.90 -10.61 27.85
C ARG A 10 49.54 -10.35 28.51
N SER A 11 49.03 -9.10 28.37
CA SER A 11 47.67 -8.71 28.71
C SER A 11 46.67 -9.73 28.19
N GLN A 12 46.35 -10.76 28.98
CA GLN A 12 45.20 -11.64 28.67
C GLN A 12 43.95 -10.81 28.87
N LYS A 13 43.33 -10.40 27.74
CA LYS A 13 41.97 -9.83 27.74
C LYS A 13 41.08 -10.80 28.51
N ALA A 14 40.49 -10.37 29.61
CA ALA A 14 39.53 -11.17 30.35
C ALA A 14 38.47 -11.73 29.39
N PRO A 15 38.24 -13.05 29.35
CA PRO A 15 37.28 -13.64 28.43
C PRO A 15 35.90 -13.08 28.71
N MET A 16 35.22 -12.59 27.63
CA MET A 16 33.84 -12.12 27.73
C MET A 16 32.98 -13.25 28.29
N THR A 17 32.14 -12.96 29.29
CA THR A 17 31.22 -13.95 29.85
C THR A 17 30.32 -14.50 28.72
N PRO A 18 29.98 -15.80 28.73
CA PRO A 18 29.18 -16.43 27.67
C PRO A 18 27.84 -15.74 27.49
N ARG A 19 27.29 -15.11 28.53
CA ARG A 19 26.05 -14.32 28.47
C ARG A 19 26.23 -13.03 27.68
N ARG A 20 27.34 -12.32 27.84
CA ARG A 20 27.67 -11.10 27.07
C ARG A 20 27.95 -11.40 25.59
N ARG A 21 28.62 -12.52 25.31
CA ARG A 21 28.87 -12.98 23.94
C ARG A 21 27.56 -13.32 23.23
N ARG A 22 26.60 -13.98 23.88
CA ARG A 22 25.27 -14.28 23.35
C ARG A 22 24.48 -13.00 23.09
N LEU A 23 24.47 -12.02 23.99
CA LEU A 23 23.79 -10.73 23.80
C LEU A 23 24.36 -9.96 22.61
N LEU A 24 25.67 -9.94 22.41
CA LEU A 24 26.29 -9.27 21.25
C LEU A 24 25.96 -10.01 19.94
N ILE A 25 25.92 -11.32 19.92
CA ILE A 25 25.53 -12.12 18.76
C ILE A 25 24.06 -11.85 18.40
N VAL A 26 23.16 -11.84 19.39
CA VAL A 26 21.75 -11.53 19.20
C VAL A 26 21.56 -10.09 18.67
N ALA A 27 22.24 -9.12 19.26
CA ALA A 27 22.20 -7.73 18.82
C ALA A 27 22.71 -7.57 17.37
N ALA A 28 23.81 -8.24 17.02
CA ALA A 28 24.36 -8.24 15.65
C ALA A 28 23.40 -8.94 14.66
N ALA A 29 22.78 -10.05 15.05
CA ALA A 29 21.81 -10.76 14.23
C ALA A 29 20.55 -9.91 13.98
N LEU A 30 20.04 -9.24 15.02
CA LEU A 30 18.92 -8.30 14.89
C LEU A 30 19.26 -7.11 13.99
N LEU A 31 20.48 -6.61 14.08
CA LEU A 31 20.97 -5.50 13.25
C LEU A 31 21.11 -5.92 11.79
N LEU A 32 21.60 -7.12 11.52
CA LEU A 32 21.66 -7.70 10.17
C LEU A 32 20.27 -7.99 9.61
N ALA A 33 19.35 -8.49 10.42
CA ALA A 33 17.97 -8.72 10.02
C ALA A 33 17.26 -7.39 9.70
N ALA A 34 17.44 -6.36 10.52
CA ALA A 34 16.90 -5.03 10.28
C ALA A 34 17.50 -4.39 9.03
N LEU A 35 18.81 -4.55 8.80
CA LEU A 35 19.48 -4.07 7.58
C LEU A 35 19.01 -4.81 6.33
N GLY A 36 18.86 -6.12 6.40
CA GLY A 36 18.32 -6.95 5.32
C GLY A 36 16.88 -6.59 4.98
N TRP A 37 16.04 -6.39 5.99
CA TRP A 37 14.66 -5.94 5.81
C TRP A 37 14.59 -4.52 5.24
N ALA A 38 15.42 -3.59 5.72
CA ALA A 38 15.56 -2.24 5.19
C ALA A 38 16.01 -2.25 3.72
N LEU A 39 16.99 -3.08 3.38
CA LEU A 39 17.47 -3.25 2.01
C LEU A 39 16.37 -3.82 1.10
N ALA A 40 15.66 -4.85 1.52
CA ALA A 40 14.57 -5.44 0.77
C ALA A 40 13.43 -4.46 0.49
N THR A 41 13.12 -3.55 1.44
CA THR A 41 12.10 -2.51 1.25
C THR A 41 12.57 -1.34 0.39
N VAL A 42 13.87 -1.03 0.41
CA VAL A 42 14.48 -0.02 -0.47
C VAL A 42 14.56 -0.50 -1.92
N LEU A 43 14.78 -1.80 -2.13
CA LEU A 43 14.86 -2.44 -3.44
C LEU A 43 13.49 -2.72 -4.08
N LYS A 44 12.38 -2.51 -3.37
CA LYS A 44 11.05 -2.55 -4.00
C LYS A 44 10.98 -1.48 -5.10
N PRO A 45 10.36 -1.78 -6.26
CA PRO A 45 10.30 -0.86 -7.39
C PRO A 45 9.82 0.54 -6.97
N ALA A 46 10.40 1.56 -7.57
CA ALA A 46 9.89 2.92 -7.45
C ALA A 46 8.44 2.96 -7.94
N ILE A 47 7.64 3.91 -7.42
CA ILE A 47 6.27 4.10 -7.91
C ILE A 47 6.34 4.34 -9.41
N GLN A 48 5.56 3.57 -10.16
CA GLN A 48 5.44 3.78 -11.59
C GLN A 48 4.84 5.17 -11.84
N HIS A 49 5.41 5.91 -12.78
CA HIS A 49 4.91 7.23 -13.17
C HIS A 49 3.86 7.13 -14.29
N THR A 50 3.57 5.93 -14.78
CA THR A 50 2.59 5.66 -15.82
C THR A 50 1.65 4.56 -15.37
N ILE A 51 0.35 4.77 -15.52
CA ILE A 51 -0.71 3.77 -15.34
C ILE A 51 -1.27 3.46 -16.71
N VAL A 52 -1.30 2.20 -17.10
CA VAL A 52 -1.96 1.76 -18.34
C VAL A 52 -3.39 1.37 -18.02
N ILE A 53 -4.35 2.12 -18.60
CA ILE A 53 -5.78 1.89 -18.39
C ILE A 53 -6.46 1.39 -19.66
N THR A 54 -7.23 0.31 -19.53
CA THR A 54 -8.13 -0.16 -20.60
C THR A 54 -9.53 0.46 -20.45
N THR A 55 -10.11 0.95 -21.54
CA THR A 55 -11.34 1.75 -21.48
C THR A 55 -12.47 1.11 -22.30
N GLY A 56 -12.83 1.69 -23.40
CA GLY A 56 -13.84 1.24 -24.37
C GLY A 56 -13.52 1.83 -25.72
N ALA A 57 -14.49 1.92 -26.60
CA ALA A 57 -14.36 2.61 -27.88
C ALA A 57 -13.95 4.07 -27.67
N ASP A 58 -13.28 4.68 -28.65
CA ASP A 58 -12.75 6.05 -28.55
C ASP A 58 -13.82 7.12 -28.26
N ASN A 59 -15.06 6.89 -28.73
CA ASN A 59 -16.21 7.74 -28.45
C ASN A 59 -17.10 7.20 -27.30
N GLY A 60 -16.61 6.19 -26.57
CA GLY A 60 -17.33 5.54 -25.47
C GLY A 60 -17.22 6.29 -24.14
N ILE A 61 -18.11 5.94 -23.22
CA ILE A 61 -18.21 6.57 -21.89
C ILE A 61 -16.93 6.39 -21.07
N TYR A 62 -16.32 5.21 -21.10
CA TYR A 62 -15.09 4.89 -20.35
C TYR A 62 -13.89 5.68 -20.86
N ARG A 63 -13.80 5.89 -22.17
CA ARG A 63 -12.78 6.77 -22.74
C ARG A 63 -12.95 8.19 -22.21
N GLY A 64 -14.17 8.72 -22.23
CA GLY A 64 -14.48 10.04 -21.67
C GLY A 64 -14.20 10.16 -20.15
N PHE A 65 -14.31 9.07 -19.38
CA PHE A 65 -13.91 9.07 -17.97
C PHE A 65 -12.39 9.16 -17.83
N ALA A 66 -11.65 8.32 -18.56
CA ALA A 66 -10.20 8.31 -18.54
C ALA A 66 -9.59 9.64 -19.02
N ASP A 67 -10.13 10.25 -20.05
CA ASP A 67 -9.70 11.56 -20.55
C ASP A 67 -9.87 12.67 -19.49
N ARG A 68 -10.89 12.57 -18.63
CA ARG A 68 -11.08 13.49 -17.49
C ARG A 68 -10.18 13.15 -16.30
N TYR A 69 -9.80 11.89 -16.11
CA TYR A 69 -8.85 11.47 -15.05
C TYR A 69 -7.42 11.91 -15.36
N ALA A 70 -7.01 11.84 -16.63
CA ALA A 70 -5.64 12.10 -17.06
C ALA A 70 -5.08 13.46 -16.55
N PRO A 71 -5.76 14.62 -16.73
CA PRO A 71 -5.25 15.90 -16.25
C PRO A 71 -5.20 15.99 -14.72
N ILE A 72 -6.03 15.23 -14.00
CA ILE A 72 -6.03 15.19 -12.52
C ILE A 72 -4.79 14.45 -12.05
N LEU A 73 -4.54 13.24 -12.56
CA LEU A 73 -3.39 12.42 -12.23
C LEU A 73 -2.06 13.09 -12.62
N LYS A 74 -2.05 13.82 -13.72
CA LYS A 74 -0.87 14.54 -14.21
C LYS A 74 -0.38 15.62 -13.23
N ARG A 75 -1.26 16.21 -12.44
CA ARG A 75 -0.89 17.20 -11.39
C ARG A 75 0.01 16.57 -10.32
N ASP A 76 -0.17 15.28 -10.06
CA ASP A 76 0.63 14.50 -9.12
C ASP A 76 1.81 13.77 -9.80
N GLY A 77 2.09 14.08 -11.08
CA GLY A 77 3.23 13.54 -11.84
C GLY A 77 2.97 12.14 -12.42
N ILE A 78 1.71 11.68 -12.45
CA ILE A 78 1.33 10.39 -13.02
C ILE A 78 0.74 10.58 -14.42
N THR A 79 1.27 9.82 -15.37
CA THR A 79 0.74 9.75 -16.74
C THR A 79 -0.27 8.61 -16.83
N LEU A 80 -1.46 8.89 -17.33
CA LEU A 80 -2.46 7.86 -17.66
C LEU A 80 -2.35 7.50 -19.13
N ASP A 81 -1.87 6.30 -19.46
CA ASP A 81 -1.81 5.74 -20.81
C ASP A 81 -3.15 5.08 -21.12
N ILE A 82 -3.97 5.76 -21.91
CA ILE A 82 -5.35 5.39 -22.18
C ILE A 82 -5.42 4.54 -23.44
N ARG A 83 -5.82 3.28 -23.28
CA ARG A 83 -5.94 2.31 -24.37
C ARG A 83 -7.40 1.95 -24.62
N SER A 84 -7.82 2.08 -25.86
CA SER A 84 -9.16 1.74 -26.32
C SER A 84 -9.38 0.23 -26.38
N SER A 85 -10.62 -0.21 -26.23
CA SER A 85 -11.07 -1.61 -26.35
C SER A 85 -12.50 -1.68 -26.87
N SER A 86 -13.01 -2.89 -27.05
CA SER A 86 -14.43 -3.13 -27.38
C SER A 86 -15.36 -2.95 -26.18
N GLY A 87 -14.84 -2.86 -24.94
CA GLY A 87 -15.60 -2.65 -23.71
C GLY A 87 -15.28 -3.64 -22.59
N SER A 88 -16.21 -3.82 -21.66
CA SER A 88 -16.02 -4.47 -20.38
C SER A 88 -15.50 -5.90 -20.44
N VAL A 89 -15.96 -6.71 -21.39
CA VAL A 89 -15.53 -8.11 -21.52
C VAL A 89 -14.07 -8.18 -21.95
N GLU A 90 -13.67 -7.34 -22.92
CA GLU A 90 -12.27 -7.26 -23.35
C GLU A 90 -11.40 -6.66 -22.24
N ASN A 91 -11.88 -5.66 -21.49
CA ASN A 91 -11.16 -5.06 -20.38
C ASN A 91 -10.87 -6.11 -19.29
N TYR A 92 -11.86 -6.92 -18.95
CA TYR A 92 -11.67 -8.01 -18.00
C TYR A 92 -10.62 -9.01 -18.49
N GLN A 93 -10.66 -9.43 -19.76
CA GLN A 93 -9.67 -10.32 -20.34
C GLN A 93 -8.25 -9.74 -20.27
N ARG A 94 -8.10 -8.45 -20.60
CA ARG A 94 -6.81 -7.75 -20.53
C ARG A 94 -6.28 -7.65 -19.10
N LEU A 95 -7.14 -7.43 -18.12
CA LEU A 95 -6.73 -7.31 -16.72
C LEU A 95 -6.41 -8.65 -16.08
N THR A 96 -7.08 -9.74 -16.49
CA THR A 96 -6.82 -11.10 -15.98
C THR A 96 -5.64 -11.80 -16.68
N ASP A 97 -5.14 -11.27 -17.77
CA ASP A 97 -3.95 -11.77 -18.44
C ASP A 97 -2.70 -11.42 -17.60
N PRO A 98 -1.95 -12.41 -17.08
CA PRO A 98 -0.76 -12.18 -16.28
C PRO A 98 0.35 -11.41 -17.00
N ASP A 99 0.47 -11.59 -18.31
CA ASP A 99 1.49 -10.97 -19.16
C ASP A 99 1.09 -9.59 -19.67
N SER A 100 -0.10 -9.14 -19.31
CA SER A 100 -0.68 -7.87 -19.76
C SER A 100 -0.08 -6.67 -19.03
N GLU A 101 0.23 -5.61 -19.79
CA GLU A 101 0.69 -4.32 -19.26
C GLU A 101 -0.43 -3.50 -18.57
N TYR A 102 -1.69 -3.90 -18.72
CA TYR A 102 -2.83 -3.17 -18.16
C TYR A 102 -2.92 -3.37 -16.66
N GLU A 103 -3.07 -2.28 -15.93
CA GLU A 103 -3.14 -2.27 -14.46
C GLU A 103 -4.53 -1.88 -13.94
N VAL A 104 -5.26 -1.07 -14.73
CA VAL A 104 -6.55 -0.50 -14.36
C VAL A 104 -7.50 -0.57 -15.56
N GLY A 105 -8.78 -0.69 -15.29
CA GLY A 105 -9.79 -0.68 -16.34
C GLY A 105 -11.19 -0.34 -15.83
N PHE A 106 -12.10 -0.03 -16.75
CA PHE A 106 -13.50 0.08 -16.44
C PHE A 106 -14.21 -1.21 -16.82
N ILE A 107 -15.02 -1.75 -15.91
CA ILE A 107 -15.82 -2.95 -16.12
C ILE A 107 -17.26 -2.64 -15.74
N GLN A 108 -18.19 -3.02 -16.60
CA GLN A 108 -19.63 -2.95 -16.34
C GLN A 108 -20.05 -4.11 -15.43
N SER A 109 -20.79 -3.83 -14.38
CA SER A 109 -21.31 -4.88 -13.50
C SER A 109 -22.20 -5.87 -14.27
N GLY A 110 -22.14 -7.15 -13.88
CA GLY A 110 -22.93 -8.22 -14.49
C GLY A 110 -22.44 -8.69 -15.86
N THR A 111 -21.27 -8.25 -16.31
CA THR A 111 -20.69 -8.70 -17.58
C THR A 111 -19.63 -9.77 -17.44
N THR A 112 -19.20 -10.04 -16.22
CA THR A 112 -18.14 -10.98 -15.91
C THR A 112 -18.59 -11.99 -14.83
N SER A 113 -17.84 -13.06 -14.67
CA SER A 113 -17.99 -13.99 -13.56
C SER A 113 -16.62 -14.09 -12.89
N PRO A 114 -16.29 -13.12 -12.03
CA PRO A 114 -14.94 -13.04 -11.43
C PRO A 114 -14.64 -14.26 -10.57
N LYS A 115 -13.37 -14.64 -10.54
CA LYS A 115 -12.83 -15.70 -9.70
C LYS A 115 -11.83 -15.09 -8.72
N GLU A 116 -11.66 -15.70 -7.57
CA GLU A 116 -10.63 -15.27 -6.60
C GLU A 116 -9.20 -15.25 -7.22
N THR A 117 -8.95 -16.14 -8.18
CA THR A 117 -7.67 -16.24 -8.89
C THR A 117 -7.43 -15.12 -9.91
N ASP A 118 -8.40 -14.24 -10.13
CA ASP A 118 -8.27 -13.18 -11.14
C ASP A 118 -7.39 -12.01 -10.65
N HIS A 119 -7.09 -11.97 -9.35
CA HIS A 119 -6.24 -10.93 -8.74
C HIS A 119 -6.69 -9.50 -9.08
N LEU A 120 -8.01 -9.29 -9.12
CA LEU A 120 -8.64 -8.00 -9.40
C LEU A 120 -9.37 -7.47 -8.17
N GLU A 121 -9.32 -6.16 -8.00
CA GLU A 121 -9.98 -5.43 -6.93
C GLU A 121 -10.76 -4.24 -7.45
N THR A 122 -11.92 -3.97 -6.84
CA THR A 122 -12.68 -2.74 -7.09
C THR A 122 -12.04 -1.56 -6.38
N ILE A 123 -11.68 -0.53 -7.16
CA ILE A 123 -11.31 0.79 -6.62
C ILE A 123 -12.58 1.57 -6.25
N ALA A 124 -13.56 1.66 -7.15
CA ALA A 124 -14.85 2.27 -6.87
C ALA A 124 -15.90 1.91 -7.93
N ALA A 125 -17.15 1.91 -7.53
CA ALA A 125 -18.28 2.12 -8.43
C ALA A 125 -18.32 3.62 -8.79
N VAL A 126 -18.45 3.97 -10.07
CA VAL A 126 -18.24 5.35 -10.54
C VAL A 126 -19.46 6.00 -11.18
N SER A 127 -20.34 5.23 -11.79
CA SER A 127 -21.61 5.76 -12.34
C SER A 127 -22.59 4.64 -12.68
N TYR A 128 -23.86 4.99 -12.82
CA TYR A 128 -24.81 4.13 -13.53
C TYR A 128 -24.61 4.21 -15.03
N GLU A 129 -24.86 3.10 -15.69
CA GLU A 129 -24.91 2.95 -17.15
C GLU A 129 -26.31 2.51 -17.56
N PRO A 130 -27.20 3.48 -17.85
CA PRO A 130 -28.56 3.18 -18.25
C PRO A 130 -28.60 2.35 -19.53
N ILE A 131 -29.45 1.33 -19.52
CA ILE A 131 -29.75 0.47 -20.66
C ILE A 131 -31.02 1.00 -21.30
N TRP A 132 -30.90 1.46 -22.52
CA TRP A 132 -31.96 2.04 -23.30
C TRP A 132 -32.41 1.04 -24.35
N VAL A 133 -33.72 0.88 -24.54
CA VAL A 133 -34.29 0.09 -25.64
C VAL A 133 -35.19 1.01 -26.45
N PHE A 134 -34.67 1.43 -27.59
CA PHE A 134 -35.47 2.22 -28.56
C PHE A 134 -36.11 1.29 -29.59
N TYR A 135 -37.31 1.61 -30.00
CA TYR A 135 -38.08 0.79 -30.94
C TYR A 135 -38.98 1.61 -31.86
N ARG A 136 -39.42 0.95 -32.94
CA ARG A 136 -40.36 1.49 -33.94
C ARG A 136 -41.71 0.81 -33.83
N GLY A 137 -42.72 1.49 -34.37
CA GLY A 137 -44.08 0.99 -34.51
C GLY A 137 -45.07 1.62 -33.53
N ASP A 138 -46.37 1.39 -33.75
CA ASP A 138 -47.44 2.06 -32.99
C ASP A 138 -47.69 1.44 -31.63
N ALA A 139 -47.47 0.13 -31.50
CA ALA A 139 -47.69 -0.58 -30.26
C ALA A 139 -46.67 -0.13 -29.20
N THR A 140 -47.16 0.00 -27.95
CA THR A 140 -46.28 0.26 -26.80
C THR A 140 -45.56 -1.01 -26.35
N VAL A 141 -44.24 -0.97 -26.32
CA VAL A 141 -43.39 -2.04 -25.82
C VAL A 141 -42.96 -1.71 -24.38
N THR A 142 -43.30 -2.59 -23.41
CA THR A 142 -42.96 -2.44 -21.99
C THR A 142 -42.27 -3.65 -21.41
N THR A 143 -42.25 -4.77 -22.16
CA THR A 143 -41.54 -5.98 -21.77
C THR A 143 -40.68 -6.48 -22.91
N LEU A 144 -39.53 -7.09 -22.57
CA LEU A 144 -38.61 -7.63 -23.57
C LEU A 144 -39.23 -8.78 -24.39
N ALA A 145 -40.14 -9.56 -23.80
CA ALA A 145 -40.85 -10.63 -24.51
C ALA A 145 -41.61 -10.16 -25.74
N GLN A 146 -42.02 -8.87 -25.80
CA GLN A 146 -42.71 -8.26 -26.97
C GLN A 146 -41.80 -8.05 -28.19
N LEU A 147 -40.46 -8.23 -27.99
CA LEU A 147 -39.49 -8.15 -29.08
C LEU A 147 -39.36 -9.48 -29.87
N ARG A 148 -40.13 -10.52 -29.51
CA ARG A 148 -40.14 -11.77 -30.24
C ARG A 148 -40.50 -11.57 -31.69
N GLY A 149 -39.76 -12.22 -32.60
CA GLY A 149 -39.93 -12.12 -34.04
C GLY A 149 -39.47 -10.79 -34.68
N LYS A 150 -38.86 -9.92 -33.89
CA LYS A 150 -38.34 -8.62 -34.32
C LYS A 150 -36.85 -8.69 -34.72
N ARG A 151 -36.40 -7.66 -35.43
CA ARG A 151 -34.96 -7.45 -35.76
C ARG A 151 -34.39 -6.52 -34.71
N VAL A 152 -33.52 -7.03 -33.87
CA VAL A 152 -33.05 -6.33 -32.65
C VAL A 152 -31.53 -6.20 -32.69
N ALA A 153 -31.01 -4.97 -32.63
CA ALA A 153 -29.57 -4.74 -32.40
C ALA A 153 -29.24 -4.84 -30.90
N ILE A 154 -28.18 -5.58 -30.58
CA ILE A 154 -27.86 -5.95 -29.20
C ILE A 154 -26.46 -5.53 -28.75
N GLY A 155 -25.71 -4.73 -29.51
CA GLY A 155 -24.34 -4.29 -29.21
C GLY A 155 -23.28 -5.02 -30.03
N VAL A 156 -22.01 -4.74 -29.76
CA VAL A 156 -20.87 -5.32 -30.48
C VAL A 156 -20.16 -6.41 -29.66
N PRO A 157 -19.50 -7.38 -30.29
CA PRO A 157 -18.65 -8.35 -29.58
C PRO A 157 -17.63 -7.69 -28.66
N GLY A 158 -17.42 -8.26 -27.47
CA GLY A 158 -16.51 -7.73 -26.45
C GLY A 158 -17.09 -6.61 -25.59
N SER A 159 -18.27 -6.06 -25.93
CA SER A 159 -18.93 -5.02 -25.13
C SER A 159 -19.78 -5.60 -24.00
N GLY A 160 -19.87 -4.86 -22.90
CA GLY A 160 -20.80 -5.17 -21.81
C GLY A 160 -22.25 -5.13 -22.25
N LEU A 161 -22.62 -4.23 -23.16
CA LEU A 161 -23.97 -4.14 -23.69
C LEU A 161 -24.41 -5.44 -24.38
N LEU A 162 -23.58 -6.03 -25.23
CA LEU A 162 -23.90 -7.30 -25.89
C LEU A 162 -24.17 -8.40 -24.84
N HIS A 163 -23.32 -8.48 -23.82
CA HIS A 163 -23.47 -9.49 -22.76
C HIS A 163 -24.81 -9.30 -22.02
N VAL A 164 -25.06 -8.10 -21.51
CA VAL A 164 -26.29 -7.81 -20.72
C VAL A 164 -27.55 -7.95 -21.58
N SER A 165 -27.53 -7.47 -22.83
CA SER A 165 -28.68 -7.62 -23.74
C SER A 165 -29.02 -9.09 -23.97
N ARG A 166 -28.02 -9.94 -24.21
CA ARG A 166 -28.24 -11.39 -24.39
C ARG A 166 -28.82 -12.05 -23.14
N VAL A 167 -28.29 -11.71 -21.96
CA VAL A 167 -28.77 -12.24 -20.68
C VAL A 167 -30.21 -11.84 -20.44
N LEU A 168 -30.57 -10.57 -20.59
CA LEU A 168 -31.92 -10.06 -20.37
C LEU A 168 -32.91 -10.63 -21.39
N LEU A 169 -32.56 -10.68 -22.67
CA LEU A 169 -33.36 -11.27 -23.73
C LEU A 169 -33.57 -12.75 -23.52
N GLY A 170 -32.51 -13.51 -23.24
CA GLY A 170 -32.58 -14.95 -22.99
C GLY A 170 -33.48 -15.28 -21.80
N TYR A 171 -33.40 -14.52 -20.70
CA TYR A 171 -34.28 -14.68 -19.54
C TYR A 171 -35.74 -14.34 -19.86
N SER A 172 -35.97 -13.45 -20.84
CA SER A 172 -37.31 -13.10 -21.35
C SER A 172 -37.80 -14.03 -22.44
N GLY A 173 -37.14 -15.17 -22.70
CA GLY A 173 -37.50 -16.16 -23.70
C GLY A 173 -37.22 -15.73 -25.15
N ILE A 174 -36.34 -14.79 -25.35
CA ILE A 174 -35.87 -14.30 -26.67
C ILE A 174 -34.52 -14.95 -26.97
N THR A 175 -34.45 -15.69 -28.07
CA THR A 175 -33.24 -16.37 -28.55
C THR A 175 -33.07 -16.11 -30.07
N GLY A 176 -31.93 -16.50 -30.62
CA GLY A 176 -31.66 -16.43 -32.05
C GLY A 176 -32.61 -17.28 -32.92
N ASP A 177 -33.26 -18.29 -32.29
CA ASP A 177 -34.23 -19.16 -33.01
C ASP A 177 -35.57 -18.49 -33.22
N ASN A 178 -35.95 -17.51 -32.39
CA ASN A 178 -37.24 -16.87 -32.41
C ASN A 178 -37.20 -15.35 -32.68
N THR A 179 -36.00 -14.78 -32.80
CA THR A 179 -35.80 -13.33 -32.95
C THR A 179 -34.50 -13.09 -33.70
N THR A 180 -34.48 -12.15 -34.65
CA THR A 180 -33.24 -11.81 -35.36
C THR A 180 -32.39 -10.88 -34.51
N LEU A 181 -31.37 -11.44 -33.86
CA LEU A 181 -30.44 -10.67 -33.03
C LEU A 181 -29.23 -10.27 -33.86
N LEU A 182 -28.95 -8.97 -33.91
CA LEU A 182 -27.93 -8.39 -34.74
C LEU A 182 -26.87 -7.68 -33.89
N GLU A 183 -25.61 -8.04 -34.13
CA GLU A 183 -24.48 -7.46 -33.43
C GLU A 183 -23.92 -6.29 -34.25
N MET A 184 -24.05 -5.07 -33.74
CA MET A 184 -23.58 -3.87 -34.43
C MET A 184 -23.34 -2.71 -33.45
N ASP A 185 -22.55 -1.73 -33.91
CA ASP A 185 -22.30 -0.52 -33.14
C ASP A 185 -23.55 0.40 -33.09
N ALA A 186 -23.50 1.34 -32.12
CA ALA A 186 -24.63 2.25 -31.87
C ALA A 186 -25.01 3.12 -33.08
N THR A 187 -24.04 3.52 -33.90
CA THR A 187 -24.30 4.35 -35.10
C THR A 187 -25.07 3.56 -36.13
N LYS A 188 -24.66 2.34 -36.42
CA LYS A 188 -25.39 1.47 -37.39
C LYS A 188 -26.74 1.05 -36.82
N ALA A 189 -26.84 0.81 -35.53
CA ALA A 189 -28.10 0.49 -34.88
C ALA A 189 -29.11 1.66 -35.01
N TYR A 190 -28.66 2.88 -34.76
CA TYR A 190 -29.50 4.08 -34.98
C TYR A 190 -29.93 4.23 -36.44
N GLN A 191 -29.02 4.13 -37.41
CA GLN A 191 -29.32 4.17 -38.81
C GLN A 191 -30.31 3.07 -39.25
N GLY A 192 -30.14 1.87 -38.71
CA GLY A 192 -31.02 0.74 -38.94
C GLY A 192 -32.43 0.97 -38.38
N LEU A 193 -32.55 1.62 -37.23
CA LEU A 193 -33.86 2.06 -36.70
C LEU A 193 -34.49 3.13 -37.59
N GLU A 194 -33.76 4.17 -37.95
CA GLU A 194 -34.30 5.25 -38.80
C GLU A 194 -34.77 4.75 -40.17
N SER A 195 -33.99 3.89 -40.82
CA SER A 195 -34.35 3.30 -42.11
C SER A 195 -35.42 2.22 -42.08
N GLY A 196 -35.80 1.73 -40.87
CA GLY A 196 -36.73 0.61 -40.70
C GLY A 196 -36.12 -0.77 -40.99
N GLN A 197 -34.79 -0.87 -41.09
CA GLN A 197 -34.10 -2.15 -41.17
C GLN A 197 -34.08 -2.90 -39.83
N LEU A 198 -34.21 -2.16 -38.71
CA LEU A 198 -34.37 -2.65 -37.35
C LEU A 198 -35.73 -2.27 -36.79
N ASP A 199 -36.26 -3.11 -35.94
CA ASP A 199 -37.49 -2.88 -35.19
C ASP A 199 -37.22 -2.36 -33.77
N ALA A 200 -36.09 -2.78 -33.17
CA ALA A 200 -35.61 -2.30 -31.86
C ALA A 200 -34.08 -2.37 -31.76
N ALA A 201 -33.55 -1.59 -30.87
CA ALA A 201 -32.11 -1.63 -30.57
C ALA A 201 -31.81 -1.29 -29.10
N PHE A 202 -30.83 -1.97 -28.53
CA PHE A 202 -30.28 -1.65 -27.26
C PHE A 202 -29.15 -0.65 -27.39
N PHE A 203 -29.13 0.29 -26.46
CA PHE A 203 -28.05 1.27 -26.31
C PHE A 203 -27.66 1.36 -24.85
N ILE A 204 -26.47 1.87 -24.60
CA ILE A 204 -25.97 2.16 -23.26
C ILE A 204 -25.29 3.52 -23.25
N GLY A 205 -25.40 4.24 -22.17
CA GLY A 205 -24.76 5.53 -22.04
C GLY A 205 -25.59 6.54 -21.24
N ARG A 206 -24.95 7.66 -20.91
CA ARG A 206 -25.60 8.76 -20.17
C ARG A 206 -26.58 9.53 -21.09
N PRO A 207 -27.64 10.14 -20.52
CA PRO A 207 -28.60 10.92 -21.31
C PRO A 207 -27.99 12.11 -22.06
N ASP A 208 -26.91 12.67 -21.53
CA ASP A 208 -26.17 13.81 -22.11
C ASP A 208 -25.18 13.43 -23.21
N ALA A 209 -24.92 12.13 -23.42
CA ALA A 209 -24.07 11.68 -24.52
C ALA A 209 -24.72 11.95 -25.89
N ALA A 210 -23.90 12.25 -26.89
CA ALA A 210 -24.38 12.66 -28.21
C ALA A 210 -25.37 11.66 -28.85
N MET A 211 -25.09 10.36 -28.73
CA MET A 211 -25.97 9.32 -29.26
C MET A 211 -27.32 9.30 -28.54
N GLN A 212 -27.35 9.38 -27.23
CA GLN A 212 -28.58 9.41 -26.44
C GLN A 212 -29.37 10.67 -26.70
N GLN A 213 -28.74 11.82 -26.87
CA GLN A 213 -29.42 13.06 -27.28
C GLN A 213 -30.04 12.93 -28.67
N THR A 214 -29.35 12.30 -29.61
CA THR A 214 -29.90 12.02 -30.95
C THR A 214 -31.13 11.12 -30.86
N LEU A 215 -31.04 10.01 -30.11
CA LEU A 215 -32.13 9.06 -29.92
C LEU A 215 -33.34 9.69 -29.22
N LEU A 216 -33.12 10.47 -28.15
CA LEU A 216 -34.16 11.10 -27.35
C LEU A 216 -34.88 12.24 -28.14
N ASN A 217 -34.25 12.81 -29.14
CA ASN A 217 -34.84 13.83 -30.01
C ASN A 217 -35.42 13.26 -31.32
N SER A 218 -35.37 11.95 -31.55
CA SER A 218 -35.93 11.25 -32.70
C SER A 218 -37.40 10.88 -32.48
N ASP A 219 -38.07 10.40 -33.53
CA ASP A 219 -39.44 9.85 -33.47
C ASP A 219 -39.48 8.41 -32.94
N LEU A 220 -38.35 7.87 -32.50
CA LEU A 220 -38.27 6.54 -31.91
C LEU A 220 -38.90 6.53 -30.55
N LYS A 221 -39.57 5.41 -30.22
CA LYS A 221 -40.16 5.21 -28.92
C LYS A 221 -39.13 4.59 -27.95
N LEU A 222 -39.15 5.06 -26.72
CA LEU A 222 -38.32 4.53 -25.63
C LEU A 222 -39.15 3.55 -24.79
N MET A 223 -38.60 2.35 -24.56
CA MET A 223 -39.25 1.33 -23.73
C MET A 223 -39.06 1.69 -22.24
N SER A 224 -40.18 1.65 -21.50
CA SER A 224 -40.18 1.66 -20.03
C SER A 224 -40.30 0.21 -19.53
N PHE A 225 -39.38 -0.25 -18.72
CA PHE A 225 -39.33 -1.65 -18.25
C PHE A 225 -40.38 -1.92 -17.16
N ALA A 226 -41.54 -2.42 -17.56
CA ALA A 226 -42.63 -2.76 -16.62
C ALA A 226 -42.21 -3.87 -15.60
N GLN A 227 -41.23 -4.69 -15.96
CA GLN A 227 -40.76 -5.81 -15.14
C GLN A 227 -39.43 -5.51 -14.43
N ALA A 228 -39.04 -4.24 -14.29
CA ALA A 228 -37.74 -3.82 -13.76
C ALA A 228 -37.47 -4.42 -12.38
N ASP A 229 -38.44 -4.42 -11.45
CA ASP A 229 -38.27 -4.95 -10.10
C ASP A 229 -37.93 -6.45 -10.09
N ALA A 230 -38.63 -7.23 -10.92
CA ALA A 230 -38.36 -8.67 -11.04
C ALA A 230 -36.97 -8.93 -11.69
N LEU A 231 -36.59 -8.11 -12.67
CA LEU A 231 -35.28 -8.23 -13.34
C LEU A 231 -34.14 -7.88 -12.41
N VAL A 232 -34.25 -6.84 -11.59
CA VAL A 232 -33.22 -6.45 -10.60
C VAL A 232 -33.13 -7.51 -9.48
N GLN A 233 -34.25 -8.07 -9.05
CA GLN A 233 -34.24 -9.17 -8.09
C GLN A 233 -33.50 -10.40 -8.62
N LYS A 234 -33.66 -10.69 -9.93
CA LYS A 234 -32.97 -11.82 -10.58
C LYS A 234 -31.52 -11.54 -10.90
N PHE A 235 -31.19 -10.31 -11.22
CA PHE A 235 -29.86 -9.83 -11.61
C PHE A 235 -29.42 -8.70 -10.67
N PRO A 236 -28.87 -9.01 -9.48
CA PRO A 236 -28.47 -8.01 -8.48
C PRO A 236 -27.38 -7.03 -8.95
N SER A 237 -26.66 -7.39 -10.02
CA SER A 237 -25.69 -6.50 -10.68
C SER A 237 -26.35 -5.31 -11.43
N LEU A 238 -27.68 -5.36 -11.62
CA LEU A 238 -28.45 -4.30 -12.25
C LEU A 238 -29.22 -3.50 -11.18
N SER A 239 -29.42 -2.22 -11.46
CA SER A 239 -30.23 -1.30 -10.67
C SER A 239 -31.43 -0.83 -11.47
N LYS A 240 -32.57 -0.62 -10.79
CA LYS A 240 -33.71 0.09 -11.34
C LYS A 240 -33.50 1.58 -11.15
N ILE A 241 -33.60 2.34 -12.21
CA ILE A 241 -33.51 3.81 -12.21
C ILE A 241 -34.73 4.41 -12.92
N THR A 242 -35.04 5.65 -12.58
CA THR A 242 -36.12 6.40 -13.22
C THR A 242 -35.53 7.56 -14.02
N PHE A 243 -35.89 7.67 -15.31
CA PHE A 243 -35.61 8.81 -16.13
C PHE A 243 -36.83 9.72 -16.09
N PRO A 244 -36.76 10.89 -15.43
CA PRO A 244 -37.94 11.67 -15.10
C PRO A 244 -38.60 12.29 -16.33
N ARG A 245 -39.93 12.52 -16.25
CA ARG A 245 -40.68 13.28 -17.23
C ARG A 245 -40.05 14.68 -17.44
N ALA A 246 -40.04 15.13 -18.65
CA ALA A 246 -39.53 16.45 -19.04
C ALA A 246 -38.02 16.68 -18.78
N SER A 247 -37.25 15.63 -18.42
CA SER A 247 -35.84 15.77 -18.09
C SER A 247 -34.92 16.17 -19.26
N THR A 248 -35.35 15.93 -20.51
CA THR A 248 -34.62 16.41 -21.70
C THR A 248 -35.15 17.75 -22.21
N SER A 249 -36.43 18.01 -22.06
CA SER A 249 -37.04 19.29 -22.45
C SER A 249 -38.31 19.55 -21.68
N ILE A 250 -38.31 20.53 -20.81
CA ILE A 250 -39.50 21.01 -20.10
C ILE A 250 -40.52 21.59 -21.10
N VAL A 251 -40.04 22.31 -22.10
CA VAL A 251 -40.90 22.97 -23.10
C VAL A 251 -41.65 21.97 -24.00
N LYS A 252 -40.93 20.89 -24.37
CA LYS A 252 -41.53 19.83 -25.20
C LYS A 252 -42.15 18.71 -24.37
N ASP A 253 -42.04 18.78 -23.03
CA ASP A 253 -42.44 17.74 -22.09
C ASP A 253 -41.85 16.37 -22.45
N MET A 254 -40.52 16.32 -22.69
CA MET A 254 -39.86 15.12 -23.14
C MET A 254 -38.92 14.55 -22.07
N PRO A 255 -39.02 13.24 -21.73
CA PRO A 255 -40.09 12.32 -22.12
C PRO A 255 -41.44 12.72 -21.51
N HIS A 256 -42.54 12.31 -22.13
CA HIS A 256 -43.91 12.68 -21.70
C HIS A 256 -44.38 12.03 -20.40
N ALA A 257 -43.62 11.06 -19.89
CA ALA A 257 -43.86 10.36 -18.62
C ALA A 257 -42.51 9.88 -18.03
N ASP A 258 -42.51 9.53 -16.76
CA ASP A 258 -41.39 8.85 -16.14
C ASP A 258 -41.11 7.53 -16.86
N VAL A 259 -39.84 7.29 -17.22
CA VAL A 259 -39.39 6.05 -17.86
C VAL A 259 -38.59 5.25 -16.91
N THR A 260 -39.06 4.04 -16.60
CA THR A 260 -38.29 3.07 -15.79
C THR A 260 -37.26 2.41 -16.68
N LEU A 261 -35.98 2.52 -16.30
CA LEU A 261 -34.85 1.89 -16.95
C LEU A 261 -34.15 0.90 -16.03
N LEU A 262 -33.39 0.00 -16.64
CA LEU A 262 -32.36 -0.77 -15.96
C LEU A 262 -31.02 -0.09 -16.15
N ALA A 263 -30.14 -0.20 -15.17
CA ALA A 263 -28.78 0.30 -15.28
C ALA A 263 -27.81 -0.75 -14.73
N ALA A 264 -26.72 -0.94 -15.43
CA ALA A 264 -25.52 -1.55 -14.87
C ALA A 264 -24.71 -0.48 -14.12
N THR A 265 -23.74 -0.89 -13.35
CA THR A 265 -22.81 0.02 -12.67
C THR A 265 -21.44 -0.07 -13.32
N ALA A 266 -20.87 1.08 -13.69
CA ALA A 266 -19.48 1.17 -14.12
C ALA A 266 -18.56 1.04 -12.90
N LEU A 267 -17.66 0.08 -12.91
CA LEU A 267 -16.68 -0.18 -11.89
C LEU A 267 -15.31 0.23 -12.40
N LEU A 268 -14.55 0.98 -11.59
CA LEU A 268 -13.13 1.17 -11.75
C LEU A 268 -12.43 0.03 -11.03
N VAL A 269 -11.76 -0.83 -11.77
CA VAL A 269 -11.13 -2.06 -11.29
C VAL A 269 -9.63 -2.01 -11.54
N SER A 270 -8.83 -2.54 -10.64
CA SER A 270 -7.39 -2.67 -10.78
C SER A 270 -6.91 -4.09 -10.50
N LYS A 271 -5.69 -4.39 -10.94
CA LYS A 271 -4.95 -5.54 -10.40
C LYS A 271 -4.65 -5.30 -8.92
N ASP A 272 -4.61 -6.36 -8.11
CA ASP A 272 -4.25 -6.33 -6.69
C ASP A 272 -2.79 -5.90 -6.46
N THR A 273 -1.96 -5.95 -7.51
CA THR A 273 -0.57 -5.50 -7.53
C THR A 273 -0.42 -3.98 -7.71
N LEU A 274 -1.51 -3.25 -7.97
CA LEU A 274 -1.46 -1.79 -8.13
C LEU A 274 -0.89 -1.14 -6.85
N HIS A 275 0.05 -0.21 -7.03
CA HIS A 275 0.66 0.44 -5.87
C HIS A 275 -0.41 1.25 -5.08
N PRO A 276 -0.52 1.07 -3.73
CA PRO A 276 -1.53 1.72 -2.90
C PRO A 276 -1.71 3.22 -3.12
N ALA A 277 -0.60 3.93 -3.31
CA ALA A 277 -0.63 5.36 -3.55
C ALA A 277 -1.33 5.74 -4.87
N LEU A 278 -1.23 4.89 -5.91
CA LEU A 278 -1.92 5.09 -7.19
C LEU A 278 -3.43 4.86 -7.05
N ALA A 279 -3.84 3.90 -6.21
CA ALA A 279 -5.26 3.68 -5.89
C ALA A 279 -5.89 4.93 -5.25
N TYR A 280 -5.21 5.59 -4.30
CA TYR A 280 -5.69 6.85 -3.72
C TYR A 280 -5.82 7.98 -4.75
N LEU A 281 -4.88 8.11 -5.69
CA LEU A 281 -4.96 9.11 -6.77
C LEU A 281 -6.13 8.83 -7.72
N LEU A 282 -6.35 7.56 -8.06
CA LEU A 282 -7.51 7.15 -8.86
C LEU A 282 -8.84 7.44 -8.15
N LEU A 283 -8.91 7.22 -6.83
CA LEU A 283 -10.09 7.56 -6.02
C LEU A 283 -10.37 9.06 -6.01
N ASP A 284 -9.34 9.90 -5.94
CA ASP A 284 -9.53 11.35 -6.04
C ASP A 284 -9.97 11.79 -7.43
N ALA A 285 -9.40 11.19 -8.48
CA ALA A 285 -9.85 11.42 -9.84
C ALA A 285 -11.31 10.98 -10.01
N ALA A 286 -11.67 9.80 -9.48
CA ALA A 286 -13.04 9.31 -9.48
C ALA A 286 -13.99 10.28 -8.75
N LYS A 287 -13.61 10.74 -7.56
CA LYS A 287 -14.40 11.70 -6.78
C LYS A 287 -14.57 13.03 -7.50
N ALA A 288 -13.53 13.55 -8.13
CA ALA A 288 -13.57 14.80 -8.86
C ALA A 288 -14.45 14.73 -10.11
N VAL A 289 -14.48 13.57 -10.78
CA VAL A 289 -15.18 13.37 -12.05
C VAL A 289 -16.63 12.92 -11.86
N HIS A 290 -16.91 12.10 -10.83
CA HIS A 290 -18.20 11.44 -10.62
C HIS A 290 -18.94 11.90 -9.38
N GLY A 291 -18.33 12.77 -8.55
CA GLY A 291 -18.94 13.26 -7.32
C GLY A 291 -20.06 14.26 -7.50
N GLY A 292 -20.29 14.73 -8.74
CA GLY A 292 -21.39 15.64 -9.08
C GLY A 292 -22.75 14.95 -9.08
N GLU A 293 -23.83 15.73 -9.15
CA GLU A 293 -25.17 15.22 -9.44
C GLU A 293 -25.32 14.90 -10.93
N ASP A 294 -26.16 13.95 -11.26
CA ASP A 294 -26.55 13.64 -12.62
C ASP A 294 -28.07 13.35 -12.71
N TYR A 295 -28.54 12.91 -13.88
CA TYR A 295 -29.97 12.63 -14.13
C TYR A 295 -30.55 11.55 -13.20
N PHE A 296 -29.72 10.68 -12.63
CA PHE A 296 -30.15 9.49 -11.90
C PHE A 296 -29.67 9.47 -10.45
N THR A 297 -28.73 10.33 -10.10
CA THR A 297 -28.07 10.28 -8.80
C THR A 297 -27.84 11.68 -8.20
N PRO A 298 -28.10 11.83 -6.90
CA PRO A 298 -27.80 13.07 -6.20
C PRO A 298 -26.30 13.30 -6.04
N LEU A 299 -25.93 14.51 -5.69
CA LEU A 299 -24.56 14.91 -5.37
C LEU A 299 -23.92 13.95 -4.36
N GLY A 300 -22.75 13.41 -4.70
CA GLY A 300 -21.98 12.53 -3.83
C GLY A 300 -22.47 11.08 -3.80
N ALA A 301 -23.43 10.67 -4.63
CA ALA A 301 -23.84 9.28 -4.74
C ALA A 301 -22.71 8.38 -5.29
N PHE A 302 -21.92 8.92 -6.20
CA PHE A 302 -20.69 8.31 -6.71
C PHE A 302 -19.47 9.21 -6.41
N PRO A 303 -18.25 8.63 -6.37
CA PRO A 303 -17.96 7.21 -6.32
C PRO A 303 -18.38 6.59 -4.99
N ASN A 304 -18.65 5.27 -4.99
CA ASN A 304 -19.01 4.52 -3.79
C ASN A 304 -18.45 3.08 -3.86
N LEU A 305 -18.73 2.26 -2.84
CA LEU A 305 -18.30 0.86 -2.75
C LEU A 305 -19.47 -0.13 -2.84
N ASN A 306 -20.61 0.29 -3.38
CA ASN A 306 -21.81 -0.53 -3.47
C ASN A 306 -21.73 -1.49 -4.66
N THR A 307 -20.87 -2.51 -4.53
CA THR A 307 -20.70 -3.57 -5.52
C THR A 307 -20.21 -4.85 -4.85
N GLU A 308 -20.60 -5.99 -5.39
CA GLU A 308 -20.14 -7.31 -4.95
C GLU A 308 -19.42 -8.05 -6.09
N GLU A 309 -19.18 -7.39 -7.24
CA GLU A 309 -18.62 -8.03 -8.43
C GLU A 309 -17.17 -8.48 -8.20
N PHE A 310 -16.34 -7.62 -7.64
CA PHE A 310 -14.95 -7.91 -7.28
C PHE A 310 -14.70 -7.52 -5.83
N PRO A 311 -13.71 -8.14 -5.15
CA PRO A 311 -13.27 -7.70 -3.84
C PRO A 311 -12.95 -6.20 -3.83
N ILE A 312 -13.31 -5.52 -2.75
CA ILE A 312 -13.01 -4.09 -2.60
C ILE A 312 -11.59 -3.95 -2.08
N SER A 313 -10.79 -3.07 -2.69
CA SER A 313 -9.42 -2.83 -2.24
C SER A 313 -9.40 -2.24 -0.83
N ASP A 314 -8.37 -2.61 -0.07
CA ASP A 314 -8.12 -2.08 1.27
C ASP A 314 -7.97 -0.55 1.26
N GLU A 315 -7.34 0.00 0.23
CA GLU A 315 -7.15 1.42 0.01
C GLU A 315 -8.47 2.14 -0.15
N SER A 316 -9.38 1.57 -0.92
CA SER A 316 -10.73 2.09 -1.15
C SER A 316 -11.53 2.11 0.14
N THR A 317 -11.51 1.01 0.89
CA THR A 317 -12.17 0.92 2.21
C THR A 317 -11.65 2.01 3.16
N ARG A 318 -10.34 2.21 3.24
CA ARG A 318 -9.72 3.26 4.08
C ARG A 318 -10.08 4.66 3.60
N TYR A 319 -10.05 4.88 2.28
CA TYR A 319 -10.37 6.18 1.67
C TYR A 319 -11.80 6.63 1.98
N PHE A 320 -12.78 5.76 1.81
CA PHE A 320 -14.18 6.08 2.10
C PHE A 320 -14.46 6.24 3.59
N LYS A 321 -13.71 5.54 4.45
CA LYS A 321 -13.84 5.66 5.92
C LYS A 321 -13.13 6.91 6.49
N SER A 322 -11.95 7.25 6.02
CA SER A 322 -11.05 8.22 6.67
C SER A 322 -10.50 9.29 5.72
N GLY A 323 -10.77 9.19 4.42
CA GLY A 323 -10.20 10.04 3.39
C GLY A 323 -8.74 9.69 3.08
N ARG A 324 -8.03 10.59 2.39
CA ARG A 324 -6.59 10.43 2.09
C ARG A 324 -5.77 10.25 3.37
N PRO A 325 -4.71 9.43 3.35
CA PRO A 325 -3.74 9.35 4.43
C PRO A 325 -3.20 10.73 4.82
N PHE A 326 -2.91 10.91 6.12
CA PHE A 326 -2.52 12.20 6.69
C PHE A 326 -1.37 12.88 5.92
N LEU A 327 -0.31 12.13 5.61
CA LEU A 327 0.86 12.70 4.91
C LEU A 327 0.52 13.16 3.49
N GLN A 328 -0.36 12.44 2.78
CA GLN A 328 -0.78 12.77 1.42
C GLN A 328 -1.71 13.99 1.34
N ARG A 329 -2.20 14.49 2.49
CA ARG A 329 -2.98 15.75 2.56
C ARG A 329 -2.12 16.99 2.54
N TYR A 330 -0.88 16.91 3.06
CA TYR A 330 -0.01 18.07 3.32
C TYR A 330 1.27 18.07 2.50
N LEU A 331 1.67 16.92 1.97
CA LEU A 331 2.91 16.76 1.22
C LEU A 331 2.63 16.38 -0.23
N PRO A 332 3.50 16.80 -1.17
CA PRO A 332 3.44 16.30 -2.55
C PRO A 332 3.44 14.76 -2.56
N PHE A 333 2.71 14.18 -3.51
CA PHE A 333 2.50 12.74 -3.64
C PHE A 333 3.78 11.90 -3.50
N TRP A 334 4.84 12.28 -4.24
CA TRP A 334 6.13 11.58 -4.21
C TRP A 334 6.79 11.59 -2.83
N LEU A 335 6.67 12.71 -2.10
CA LEU A 335 7.28 12.87 -0.78
C LEU A 335 6.49 12.13 0.29
N ALA A 336 5.16 12.20 0.26
CA ALA A 336 4.29 11.46 1.18
C ALA A 336 4.52 9.96 1.05
N SER A 337 4.48 9.44 -0.16
CA SER A 337 4.70 8.02 -0.46
C SER A 337 6.13 7.57 -0.09
N PHE A 338 7.12 8.43 -0.28
CA PHE A 338 8.49 8.18 0.16
C PHE A 338 8.59 8.06 1.67
N ILE A 339 7.96 8.97 2.42
CA ILE A 339 7.98 8.98 3.89
C ILE A 339 7.19 7.80 4.44
N GLU A 340 5.96 7.55 3.98
CA GLU A 340 5.12 6.44 4.43
C GLU A 340 5.84 5.10 4.29
N ARG A 341 6.49 4.89 3.18
CA ARG A 341 7.27 3.68 2.90
C ARG A 341 8.51 3.55 3.80
N ARG A 342 9.14 4.67 4.18
CA ARG A 342 10.38 4.71 4.95
C ARG A 342 10.15 4.83 6.46
N LEU A 343 9.01 5.33 6.89
CA LEU A 343 8.71 5.54 8.31
C LEU A 343 8.71 4.22 9.09
N LEU A 344 8.16 3.16 8.53
CA LEU A 344 8.17 1.79 9.09
C LEU A 344 9.58 1.24 9.32
N ILE A 345 10.57 1.74 8.57
CA ILE A 345 11.97 1.34 8.69
C ILE A 345 12.72 2.31 9.60
N LEU A 346 12.50 3.62 9.43
CA LEU A 346 13.22 4.67 10.15
C LEU A 346 12.97 4.65 11.65
N VAL A 347 11.74 4.34 12.10
CA VAL A 347 11.40 4.33 13.52
C VAL A 347 12.13 3.23 14.29
N PRO A 348 12.11 1.95 13.90
CA PRO A 348 12.91 0.91 14.55
C PRO A 348 14.41 1.16 14.46
N PHE A 349 14.89 1.68 13.32
CA PHE A 349 16.29 1.99 13.12
C PHE A 349 16.76 3.14 14.02
N ALA A 350 15.97 4.20 14.16
CA ALA A 350 16.25 5.31 15.08
C ALA A 350 16.27 4.82 16.55
N ALA A 351 15.32 3.98 16.95
CA ALA A 351 15.27 3.41 18.28
C ALA A 351 16.53 2.54 18.58
N LEU A 352 16.95 1.73 17.60
CA LEU A 352 18.17 0.92 17.69
C LEU A 352 19.44 1.80 17.79
N LEU A 353 19.52 2.85 16.99
CA LEU A 353 20.62 3.82 16.98
C LEU A 353 20.72 4.56 18.33
N ILE A 354 19.60 5.01 18.87
CA ILE A 354 19.52 5.64 20.19
C ILE A 354 19.99 4.65 21.28
N GLY A 355 19.52 3.42 21.24
CA GLY A 355 19.95 2.36 22.16
C GLY A 355 21.47 2.10 22.08
N LEU A 356 22.03 2.05 20.88
CA LEU A 356 23.46 1.87 20.66
C LEU A 356 24.26 3.07 21.19
N LEU A 357 23.83 4.30 20.89
CA LEU A 357 24.47 5.51 21.39
C LEU A 357 24.47 5.59 22.92
N GLN A 358 23.43 5.13 23.59
CA GLN A 358 23.37 5.03 25.05
C GLN A 358 24.23 3.89 25.62
N ALA A 359 24.45 2.83 24.87
CA ALA A 359 25.29 1.71 25.30
C ALA A 359 26.78 2.01 25.17
N LEU A 360 27.23 2.81 24.22
CA LEU A 360 28.62 3.14 23.97
C LEU A 360 29.35 3.72 25.17
N PRO A 361 28.85 4.75 25.91
CA PRO A 361 29.51 5.27 27.09
C PRO A 361 29.59 4.24 28.22
N ARG A 362 28.55 3.41 28.43
CA ARG A 362 28.54 2.34 29.43
C ARG A 362 29.58 1.26 29.12
N MET A 363 29.75 0.91 27.84
CA MET A 363 30.78 -0.04 27.41
C MET A 363 32.20 0.52 27.61
N ALA A 364 32.41 1.80 27.30
CA ALA A 364 33.69 2.47 27.51
C ALA A 364 34.05 2.52 29.01
N GLU A 365 33.10 2.81 29.90
CA GLU A 365 33.25 2.81 31.32
C GLU A 365 33.60 1.40 31.87
N ALA A 366 32.83 0.38 31.46
CA ALA A 366 33.08 -0.99 31.84
C ALA A 366 34.49 -1.47 31.41
N ARG A 367 34.94 -1.04 30.21
CA ARG A 367 36.28 -1.37 29.70
C ARG A 367 37.40 -0.65 30.48
N MET A 368 37.14 0.57 30.92
CA MET A 368 38.10 1.31 31.74
C MET A 368 38.19 0.72 33.15
N LYS A 369 37.07 0.48 33.82
CA LYS A 369 37.05 -0.17 35.16
C LYS A 369 37.72 -1.54 35.14
N SER A 370 37.55 -2.32 34.06
CA SER A 370 38.22 -3.63 33.96
C SER A 370 39.74 -3.55 33.88
N ARG A 371 40.32 -2.44 33.42
CA ARG A 371 41.76 -2.22 33.41
C ARG A 371 42.30 -1.90 34.80
N LEU A 372 41.55 -1.15 35.59
CA LEU A 372 41.93 -0.78 36.96
C LEU A 372 41.83 -1.97 37.93
N VAL A 373 40.85 -2.86 37.73
CA VAL A 373 40.64 -4.06 38.55
C VAL A 373 41.88 -4.96 38.58
N VAL A 374 42.67 -5.02 37.53
CA VAL A 374 43.92 -5.82 37.51
C VAL A 374 44.90 -5.29 38.55
N TRP A 375 45.11 -3.98 38.60
CA TRP A 375 46.01 -3.34 39.55
C TRP A 375 45.54 -3.44 41.00
N TYR A 376 44.25 -3.28 41.25
CA TYR A 376 43.68 -3.49 42.57
C TYR A 376 43.89 -4.94 43.08
N ARG A 377 43.87 -5.91 42.18
CA ARG A 377 44.10 -7.31 42.50
C ARG A 377 45.57 -7.56 42.86
N GLU A 378 46.50 -6.94 42.13
CA GLU A 378 47.94 -7.05 42.43
C GLU A 378 48.28 -6.39 43.78
N ILE A 379 47.80 -5.18 44.04
CA ILE A 379 47.95 -4.49 45.34
C ILE A 379 47.38 -5.34 46.48
N LYS A 380 46.19 -5.90 46.27
CA LYS A 380 45.54 -6.74 47.29
C LYS A 380 46.32 -8.03 47.55
N SER A 381 46.87 -8.64 46.50
CA SER A 381 47.72 -9.83 46.62
C SER A 381 48.99 -9.57 47.50
N LEU A 382 49.63 -8.40 47.19
CA LEU A 382 50.81 -7.97 47.96
C LEU A 382 50.42 -7.62 49.39
N GLU A 383 49.32 -6.94 49.64
CA GLU A 383 48.83 -6.67 51.01
C GLU A 383 48.57 -7.96 51.81
N ASP A 384 47.91 -8.94 51.17
CA ASP A 384 47.57 -10.21 51.79
C ASP A 384 48.86 -11.02 52.11
N GLU A 385 49.91 -10.91 51.29
CA GLU A 385 51.22 -11.52 51.54
C GLU A 385 51.94 -10.88 52.74
N ILE A 386 51.95 -9.54 52.80
CA ILE A 386 52.48 -8.79 53.94
C ILE A 386 51.76 -9.16 55.23
N TRP A 387 50.46 -9.35 55.22
CA TRP A 387 49.67 -9.72 56.38
C TRP A 387 49.92 -11.14 56.86
N ARG A 388 50.22 -12.08 55.98
CA ARG A 388 50.45 -13.49 56.31
C ARG A 388 51.86 -13.77 56.75
N SER A 389 52.81 -12.89 56.46
CA SER A 389 54.22 -13.04 56.89
C SER A 389 54.40 -12.51 58.30
N GLY A 390 54.47 -13.37 59.27
CA GLY A 390 54.60 -13.03 60.68
C GLY A 390 55.94 -12.34 61.03
N GLN A 391 57.08 -12.82 60.51
CA GLN A 391 58.43 -12.23 60.62
C GLN A 391 59.15 -12.30 59.27
N PRO A 392 58.97 -11.26 58.41
CA PRO A 392 59.58 -11.26 57.10
C PRO A 392 61.12 -11.06 57.18
N SER A 393 61.88 -11.67 56.27
CA SER A 393 63.30 -11.40 56.13
C SER A 393 63.56 -10.04 55.46
N ALA A 394 64.78 -9.51 55.63
CA ALA A 394 65.21 -8.25 54.93
C ALA A 394 65.11 -8.38 53.43
N GLU A 395 65.33 -9.56 52.92
CA GLU A 395 65.22 -9.87 51.48
C GLU A 395 63.77 -9.84 51.01
N GLN A 396 62.81 -10.32 51.81
CA GLN A 396 61.40 -10.23 51.53
C GLN A 396 60.89 -8.79 51.56
N ILE A 397 61.34 -7.95 52.46
CA ILE A 397 60.97 -6.54 52.52
C ILE A 397 61.50 -5.76 51.27
N ALA A 398 62.75 -6.08 50.86
CA ALA A 398 63.32 -5.49 49.64
C ALA A 398 62.51 -5.90 48.39
N GLN A 399 62.06 -7.13 48.31
CA GLN A 399 61.28 -7.65 47.24
C GLN A 399 59.89 -6.98 47.19
N TRP A 400 59.15 -6.77 48.29
CA TRP A 400 57.90 -6.07 48.40
C TRP A 400 58.02 -4.59 48.00
N ARG A 401 59.14 -3.94 48.32
CA ARG A 401 59.43 -2.56 47.91
C ARG A 401 59.59 -2.48 46.40
N GLU A 402 60.32 -3.39 45.79
CA GLU A 402 60.49 -3.45 44.37
C GLU A 402 59.12 -3.66 43.61
N GLU A 403 58.33 -4.61 44.16
CA GLU A 403 57.01 -4.93 43.57
C GLU A 403 56.00 -3.78 43.65
N ILE A 404 55.92 -3.04 44.77
CA ILE A 404 55.02 -1.91 44.93
C ILE A 404 55.47 -0.72 44.05
N GLU A 405 56.81 -0.50 43.89
CA GLU A 405 57.30 0.53 42.96
C GLU A 405 57.04 0.17 41.51
N ASP A 406 57.17 -1.09 41.15
CA ASP A 406 56.81 -1.57 39.79
C ASP A 406 55.31 -1.41 39.50
N ILE A 407 54.44 -1.70 40.46
CA ILE A 407 53.00 -1.46 40.38
C ILE A 407 52.73 0.05 40.17
N ASP A 408 53.35 0.95 40.94
CA ASP A 408 53.16 2.41 40.82
C ASP A 408 53.66 2.94 39.48
N ALA A 409 54.84 2.50 39.03
CA ALA A 409 55.45 2.89 37.77
C ALA A 409 54.56 2.47 36.57
N ASN A 410 54.01 1.27 36.61
CA ASN A 410 53.17 0.74 35.57
C ASN A 410 51.75 1.35 35.60
N ALA A 411 51.17 1.57 36.79
CA ALA A 411 49.89 2.29 36.94
C ALA A 411 49.98 3.72 36.44
N SER A 412 51.13 4.39 36.58
CA SER A 412 51.38 5.77 36.11
C SER A 412 51.48 5.88 34.61
N LYS A 413 51.75 4.80 33.85
CA LYS A 413 51.81 4.77 32.39
C LYS A 413 50.44 4.68 31.72
N ILE A 414 49.37 4.45 32.48
CA ILE A 414 48.03 4.28 31.94
C ILE A 414 47.48 5.65 31.49
N ARG A 415 47.30 5.84 30.20
CA ARG A 415 46.60 7.04 29.65
C ARG A 415 45.11 6.94 29.94
N ILE A 416 44.59 7.85 30.78
CA ILE A 416 43.22 7.85 31.26
C ILE A 416 42.53 9.15 30.89
N PRO A 417 41.32 9.13 30.33
CA PRO A 417 40.51 10.31 30.14
C PRO A 417 40.16 10.98 31.48
N TYR A 418 40.09 12.31 31.51
CA TYR A 418 39.88 13.13 32.71
C TYR A 418 38.68 12.67 33.57
N ARG A 419 37.65 12.13 32.96
CA ARG A 419 36.46 11.56 33.63
C ARG A 419 36.79 10.49 34.70
N TYR A 420 37.87 9.76 34.53
CA TYR A 420 38.26 8.63 35.42
C TYR A 420 39.45 8.96 36.31
N PHE A 421 39.77 10.23 36.47
CA PHE A 421 40.91 10.69 37.26
C PHE A 421 40.74 10.32 38.74
N GLN A 422 39.51 10.36 39.26
CA GLN A 422 39.18 9.94 40.63
C GLN A 422 39.57 8.47 40.92
N ASP A 423 39.27 7.57 39.99
CA ASP A 423 39.54 6.14 40.12
C ASP A 423 41.05 5.86 40.17
N VAL A 424 41.84 6.62 39.43
CA VAL A 424 43.29 6.52 39.43
C VAL A 424 43.89 7.12 40.71
N TYR A 425 43.33 8.23 41.16
CA TYR A 425 43.75 8.82 42.44
C TYR A 425 43.51 7.86 43.59
N THR A 426 42.40 7.17 43.64
CA THR A 426 42.09 6.12 44.64
C THR A 426 43.06 4.94 44.52
N LEU A 427 43.44 4.54 43.30
CA LEU A 427 44.46 3.51 43.08
C LEU A 427 45.82 3.91 43.66
N LYS A 428 46.25 5.18 43.42
CA LYS A 428 47.49 5.71 43.97
C LYS A 428 47.46 5.83 45.49
N GLN A 429 46.35 6.16 46.09
CA GLN A 429 46.17 6.12 47.55
C GLN A 429 46.37 4.68 48.11
N ALA A 430 45.76 3.68 47.45
CA ALA A 430 45.93 2.29 47.85
C ALA A 430 47.40 1.83 47.78
N ILE A 431 48.14 2.23 46.72
CA ILE A 431 49.58 1.98 46.62
C ILE A 431 50.33 2.66 47.77
N GLY A 432 50.01 3.89 48.13
CA GLY A 432 50.60 4.62 49.25
C GLY A 432 50.42 3.90 50.56
N VAL A 433 49.20 3.43 50.86
CA VAL A 433 48.89 2.67 52.10
C VAL A 433 49.75 1.38 52.24
N VAL A 434 49.86 0.65 51.10
CA VAL A 434 50.74 -0.59 51.16
C VAL A 434 52.21 -0.24 51.28
N ARG A 435 52.68 0.84 50.63
CA ARG A 435 54.06 1.34 50.76
C ARG A 435 54.38 1.73 52.22
N ASP A 436 53.50 2.48 52.87
CA ASP A 436 53.65 2.87 54.29
C ASP A 436 53.70 1.63 55.23
N ARG A 437 52.88 0.65 54.91
CA ARG A 437 52.84 -0.58 55.66
C ARG A 437 54.14 -1.36 55.54
N ILE A 438 54.72 -1.49 54.35
CA ILE A 438 56.03 -2.12 54.13
C ILE A 438 57.08 -1.37 54.94
N SER A 439 57.06 -0.05 55.01
CA SER A 439 57.98 0.77 55.79
C SER A 439 57.79 0.59 57.27
N GLN A 440 56.55 0.42 57.77
CA GLN A 440 56.31 0.11 59.22
C GLN A 440 56.82 -1.27 59.59
N VAL A 441 56.64 -2.27 58.72
CA VAL A 441 57.18 -3.63 58.98
C VAL A 441 58.73 -3.64 59.02
N ALA A 442 59.40 -2.90 58.10
CA ALA A 442 60.79 -2.71 58.03
C ALA A 442 61.33 -2.00 59.31
N GLY A 443 60.66 -0.99 59.85
CA GLY A 443 61.01 -0.25 61.04
C GLY A 443 60.90 -1.07 62.35
N LYS A 444 60.07 -2.09 62.37
CA LYS A 444 59.96 -3.03 63.53
C LYS A 444 61.08 -4.07 63.59
N MET A 445 61.77 -4.33 62.50
CA MET A 445 62.92 -5.24 62.44
C MET A 445 64.22 -4.57 62.89
N ASN A 446 64.26 -3.23 62.84
CA ASN A 446 65.47 -2.48 63.25
C ASN A 446 65.44 -2.01 64.71
N LYS A 447 64.37 -2.43 65.44
CA LYS A 447 64.30 -2.29 66.92
C LYS A 447 64.39 -3.65 67.57
#